data_15cd2581905acae60d5d02138bc2991e
#
_entry.id   15cd2581905acae60d5d02138bc2991e
#
_cell.length_a   1.000
_cell.length_b   1.000
_cell.length_c   1.000
_cell.angle_alpha   90.00
_cell.angle_beta   90.00
_cell.angle_gamma   90.00
#
_symmetry.space_group_name_H-M   'P 1'
#
loop_
_entity.id
_entity.type
_entity.pdbx_description
1 polymer ?
#
loop_
_entity_poly.entity_id
_entity_poly.type
_entity_poly.pdbx_seq_one_letter_code
_entity_poly.pdbx_strand_id
1 'polypeptide(L)' 'QKKLIIQFVKEKGAITSRQAEELLKVKQRRARSILGEMVNMGILERQGAYKSTVYVLKN' A
#
# COMPACT_ATOMS: atom_id res chain seq x y z
N GLN A 1 -11.50 2.11 -2.89
CA GLN A 1 -10.08 2.48 -2.91
C GLN A 1 -9.18 1.35 -2.44
N LYS A 2 -9.58 0.68 -1.36
CA LYS A 2 -8.77 -0.43 -0.85
C LYS A 2 -8.71 -1.60 -1.81
N LYS A 3 -9.78 -1.83 -2.55
CA LYS A 3 -9.81 -2.90 -3.55
C LYS A 3 -8.76 -2.70 -4.63
N LEU A 4 -8.56 -1.45 -5.06
CA LEU A 4 -7.56 -1.15 -6.07
C LEU A 4 -6.16 -1.50 -5.58
N ILE A 5 -5.88 -1.20 -4.33
CA ILE A 5 -4.58 -1.52 -3.73
C ILE A 5 -4.39 -3.04 -3.64
N ILE A 6 -5.39 -3.75 -3.17
CA ILE A 6 -5.32 -5.21 -3.07
C ILE A 6 -5.07 -5.83 -4.44
N GLN A 7 -5.81 -5.38 -5.42
CA GLN A 7 -5.66 -5.88 -6.79
C GLN A 7 -4.28 -5.59 -7.34
N PHE A 8 -3.78 -4.38 -7.11
CA PHE A 8 -2.45 -3.99 -7.55
C PHE A 8 -1.37 -4.90 -6.93
N VAL A 9 -1.47 -5.14 -5.63
CA VAL A 9 -0.49 -5.97 -4.94
C VAL A 9 -0.57 -7.43 -5.42
N LYS A 10 -1.77 -7.92 -5.69
CA LYS A 10 -1.92 -9.27 -6.22
C LYS A 10 -1.25 -9.43 -7.57
N GLU A 11 -1.31 -8.40 -8.40
CA GLU A 11 -0.72 -8.45 -9.74
C GLU A 11 0.78 -8.17 -9.73
N LYS A 12 1.20 -7.20 -8.92
CA LYS A 12 2.59 -6.72 -8.93
C LYS A 12 3.44 -7.27 -7.79
N GLY A 13 2.82 -7.82 -6.77
CA GLY A 13 3.51 -8.37 -5.62
C GLY A 13 3.70 -7.42 -4.45
N ALA A 14 3.79 -6.13 -4.71
CA ALA A 14 4.00 -5.13 -3.67
C ALA A 14 3.57 -3.75 -4.17
N ILE A 15 3.37 -2.84 -3.24
CA ILE A 15 3.03 -1.46 -3.58
C ILE A 15 3.78 -0.51 -2.66
N THR A 16 4.27 0.60 -3.24
CA THR A 16 4.87 1.68 -2.46
C THR A 16 3.83 2.77 -2.23
N SER A 17 4.12 3.69 -1.28
CA SER A 17 3.22 4.82 -1.06
C SER A 17 3.08 5.67 -2.32
N ARG A 18 4.16 5.81 -3.08
CA ARG A 18 4.14 6.58 -4.31
C ARG A 18 3.22 5.93 -5.36
N GLN A 19 3.30 4.62 -5.47
CA GLN A 19 2.42 3.89 -6.38
C GLN A 19 0.96 4.02 -5.96
N ALA A 20 0.71 4.02 -4.66
CA ALA A 20 -0.64 4.22 -4.14
C ALA A 20 -1.16 5.61 -4.45
N GLU A 21 -0.30 6.63 -4.37
CA GLU A 21 -0.69 7.99 -4.74
C GLU A 21 -1.18 8.04 -6.18
N GLU A 22 -0.42 7.43 -7.07
CA GLU A 22 -0.77 7.44 -8.49
C GLU A 22 -1.99 6.59 -8.79
N LEU A 23 -2.08 5.43 -8.16
CA LEU A 23 -3.18 4.50 -8.37
C LEU A 23 -4.51 5.10 -7.91
N LEU A 24 -4.52 5.72 -6.74
CA LEU A 24 -5.73 6.28 -6.15
C LEU A 24 -5.94 7.75 -6.49
N LYS A 25 -4.95 8.36 -7.13
CA LYS A 25 -4.97 9.79 -7.47
C LYS A 25 -5.18 10.65 -6.24
N VAL A 26 -4.43 10.35 -5.19
CA VAL A 26 -4.47 11.09 -3.92
C VAL A 26 -3.07 11.56 -3.57
N LYS A 27 -2.97 12.47 -2.61
CA LYS A 27 -1.69 12.98 -2.16
C LYS A 27 -1.03 12.01 -1.19
N GLN A 28 0.25 12.23 -0.93
CA GLN A 28 1.08 11.35 -0.12
C GLN A 28 0.47 11.05 1.25
N ARG A 29 -0.02 12.08 1.92
CA ARG A 29 -0.62 11.90 3.26
C ARG A 29 -1.80 10.95 3.21
N ARG A 30 -2.65 11.12 2.22
CA ARG A 30 -3.82 10.26 2.07
C ARG A 30 -3.43 8.83 1.72
N ALA A 31 -2.46 8.68 0.81
CA ALA A 31 -1.99 7.35 0.42
C ALA A 31 -1.42 6.61 1.62
N ARG A 32 -0.58 7.28 2.40
CA ARG A 32 0.00 6.68 3.61
C ARG A 32 -1.06 6.30 4.62
N SER A 33 -2.06 7.16 4.78
CA SER A 33 -3.15 6.89 5.71
C SER A 33 -3.91 5.62 5.31
N ILE A 34 -4.22 5.48 4.03
CA ILE A 34 -4.94 4.32 3.54
C ILE A 34 -4.10 3.05 3.70
N LEU A 35 -2.82 3.11 3.35
CA LEU A 35 -1.92 1.96 3.48
C LEU A 35 -1.76 1.56 4.95
N GLY A 36 -1.57 2.55 5.83
CA GLY A 36 -1.45 2.27 7.26
C GLY A 36 -2.69 1.64 7.84
N GLU A 37 -3.85 2.10 7.41
CA GLU A 37 -5.12 1.54 7.82
C GLU A 37 -5.24 0.07 7.40
N MET A 38 -4.83 -0.24 6.16
CA MET A 38 -4.86 -1.61 5.68
C MET A 38 -3.90 -2.51 6.44
N VAL A 39 -2.74 -1.98 6.85
CA VAL A 39 -1.81 -2.71 7.70
C VAL A 39 -2.46 -3.02 9.06
N ASN A 40 -3.11 -2.03 9.64
CA ASN A 40 -3.80 -2.21 10.93
C ASN A 40 -4.93 -3.23 10.83
N MET A 41 -5.57 -3.32 9.68
CA MET A 41 -6.65 -4.28 9.45
C MET A 41 -6.13 -5.70 9.17
N GLY A 42 -4.82 -5.86 9.04
CA GLY A 42 -4.23 -7.16 8.76
C GLY A 42 -4.30 -7.56 7.29
N ILE A 43 -4.59 -6.62 6.41
CA ILE A 43 -4.66 -6.89 4.97
C ILE A 43 -3.29 -6.82 4.33
N LEU A 44 -2.49 -5.83 4.74
CA LEU A 44 -1.16 -5.61 4.22
C LEU A 44 -0.11 -5.75 5.31
N GLU A 45 1.10 -6.05 4.88
CA GLU A 45 2.27 -6.09 5.76
C GLU A 45 3.32 -5.15 5.21
N ARG A 46 3.88 -4.31 6.08
CA ARG A 46 4.92 -3.38 5.68
C ARG A 46 6.28 -4.08 5.73
N GLN A 47 7.02 -3.99 4.65
CA GLN A 47 8.36 -4.58 4.54
C GLN A 47 9.36 -3.53 4.09
N GLY A 48 10.62 -3.77 4.42
CA GLY A 48 11.69 -2.86 4.09
C GLY A 48 11.90 -1.82 5.19
N ALA A 49 12.86 -0.93 4.97
CA ALA A 49 13.20 0.09 5.95
C ALA A 49 13.56 1.38 5.22
N TYR A 50 13.32 2.50 5.88
CA TYR A 50 13.67 3.83 5.37
C TYR A 50 13.13 4.09 3.97
N LYS A 51 14.04 4.14 2.99
CA LYS A 51 13.71 4.57 1.63
C LYS A 51 13.05 3.48 0.79
N SER A 52 13.10 2.25 1.24
CA SER A 52 12.63 1.11 0.46
C SER A 52 11.41 0.42 1.07
N THR A 53 10.59 1.17 1.79
CA THR A 53 9.39 0.60 2.39
C THR A 53 8.38 0.22 1.31
N VAL A 54 7.91 -1.02 1.36
CA VAL A 54 6.87 -1.51 0.47
C VAL A 54 5.79 -2.20 1.28
N TYR A 55 4.64 -2.38 0.69
CA TYR A 55 3.51 -3.05 1.32
C TYR A 55 3.13 -4.27 0.50
N VAL A 56 2.99 -5.40 1.15
CA VAL A 56 2.63 -6.66 0.50
C VAL A 56 1.39 -7.23 1.16
N LEU A 57 0.72 -8.16 0.48
CA LEU A 57 -0.43 -8.80 1.07
C LEU A 57 0.02 -9.68 2.23
N LYS A 58 -0.70 -9.59 3.33
CA LYS A 58 -0.44 -10.43 4.49
C LYS A 58 -1.22 -11.73 4.33
N ASN A 59 -0.52 -12.82 4.47
CA ASN A 59 -1.16 -14.13 4.41
C ASN A 59 -1.74 -14.54 5.75
#